data_5208854c8d954ea2aa097a4877855e32
#
_entry.id   5208854c8d954ea2aa097a4877855e32
#
_cell.length_a   1.000
_cell.length_b   1.000
_cell.length_c   1.000
_cell.angle_alpha   90.00
_cell.angle_beta   90.00
_cell.angle_gamma   90.00
#
_symmetry.space_group_name_H-M   'P 1'
#
loop_
_entity.id
_entity.type
_entity.pdbx_description
1 polymer ?
#
loop_
_entity_poly.entity_id
_entity_poly.type
_entity_poly.pdbx_seq_one_letter_code
_entity_poly.pdbx_strand_id
1 'polypeptide(L)'
;MDIGIGIGSIVTISLLVVGGILLLSMFISSVFSVSNRTVKIIERFGKYQRTAGAGLNFKVPFIDTVRSTLSLQVEQHNIPVDSITKDKVSVRVACTVNYNVLEGREADSYYKLATPKAQIETFVFDVVRSQVPKLTLDEIFDSKDHIAQAVKAELTADMAGFGYEIGKVLVTEIEPDAKVKAAMNEINAAQREAQAANARGDAEKTLRVKNAEAQAESDRLKGEGIAAQRLAIINGAKQSVEELKSAYPGVSEETLMNMLMMTQYFETLSQLGNKPGDKVIFVPGTPDGVAGFRQQIMEGLAATPVRSLAKTDAQGDHHAHGEKK
;
A
#
# COMPACT_ATOMS: atom_id res chain seq x y z
N MET A 1 47.20 -58.51 71.38
CA MET A 1 45.75 -58.43 70.99
C MET A 1 45.68 -58.68 69.50
N ASP A 2 45.83 -59.96 69.10
CA ASP A 2 45.84 -60.33 67.67
C ASP A 2 44.39 -60.41 67.19
N ILE A 3 44.01 -59.48 66.40
CA ILE A 3 42.78 -59.55 65.71
C ILE A 3 42.93 -60.52 64.54
N GLY A 4 42.77 -61.82 64.85
CA GLY A 4 42.69 -62.88 63.85
C GLY A 4 41.45 -62.66 62.99
N ILE A 5 41.56 -61.82 62.00
CA ILE A 5 40.55 -61.70 60.99
C ILE A 5 40.56 -62.99 60.18
N GLY A 6 39.71 -63.94 60.55
CA GLY A 6 39.58 -65.21 59.86
C GLY A 6 39.27 -65.03 58.41
N ILE A 7 39.76 -65.87 57.50
CA ILE A 7 39.54 -65.83 56.05
C ILE A 7 38.06 -65.72 55.75
N GLY A 8 37.14 -66.27 56.58
CA GLY A 8 35.66 -66.12 56.41
C GLY A 8 35.14 -64.71 56.61
N SER A 9 35.70 -63.92 57.55
CA SER A 9 35.32 -62.53 57.76
C SER A 9 35.81 -61.61 56.61
N ILE A 10 36.95 -61.90 56.02
CA ILE A 10 37.41 -61.15 54.80
C ILE A 10 36.51 -61.42 53.61
N VAL A 11 36.12 -62.68 53.44
CA VAL A 11 35.15 -63.04 52.31
C VAL A 11 33.83 -62.42 52.54
N THR A 12 33.29 -62.39 53.76
CA THR A 12 31.95 -61.75 54.02
C THR A 12 32.03 -60.23 53.84
N ILE A 13 33.04 -59.56 54.27
CA ILE A 13 33.28 -58.10 54.06
C ILE A 13 33.42 -57.80 52.58
N SER A 14 34.22 -58.60 51.84
CA SER A 14 34.36 -58.45 50.39
C SER A 14 32.99 -58.60 49.63
N LEU A 15 32.21 -59.57 50.00
CA LEU A 15 30.86 -59.81 49.40
C LEU A 15 29.92 -58.68 49.72
N LEU A 16 29.96 -58.12 50.95
CA LEU A 16 29.12 -56.92 51.27
C LEU A 16 29.56 -55.66 50.50
N VAL A 17 30.87 -55.44 50.33
CA VAL A 17 31.41 -54.33 49.57
C VAL A 17 30.99 -54.45 48.08
N VAL A 18 31.17 -55.60 47.49
CA VAL A 18 30.73 -55.85 46.08
C VAL A 18 29.23 -55.70 45.94
N GLY A 19 28.46 -56.25 46.90
CA GLY A 19 26.98 -56.03 46.89
C GLY A 19 26.58 -54.59 47.05
N GLY A 20 27.29 -53.81 47.90
CA GLY A 20 27.07 -52.37 48.07
C GLY A 20 27.39 -51.58 46.79
N ILE A 21 28.49 -51.90 46.11
CA ILE A 21 28.86 -51.28 44.84
C ILE A 21 27.83 -51.60 43.75
N LEU A 22 27.36 -52.83 43.68
CA LEU A 22 26.32 -53.23 42.74
C LEU A 22 24.98 -52.50 42.99
N LEU A 23 24.56 -52.39 44.26
CA LEU A 23 23.38 -51.63 44.61
C LEU A 23 23.51 -50.12 44.28
N LEU A 24 24.69 -49.54 44.58
CA LEU A 24 24.98 -48.15 44.26
C LEU A 24 24.98 -47.93 42.76
N SER A 25 25.61 -48.80 41.99
CA SER A 25 25.60 -48.77 40.52
C SER A 25 24.20 -48.89 39.95
N MET A 26 23.38 -49.80 40.53
CA MET A 26 21.98 -49.98 40.16
C MET A 26 21.14 -48.72 40.45
N PHE A 27 21.39 -48.07 41.60
CA PHE A 27 20.73 -46.80 41.96
C PHE A 27 21.09 -45.68 41.03
N ILE A 28 22.36 -45.49 40.70
CA ILE A 28 22.84 -44.46 39.76
C ILE A 28 22.28 -44.69 38.37
N SER A 29 22.21 -45.95 37.91
CA SER A 29 21.63 -46.31 36.60
C SER A 29 20.10 -46.17 36.55
N SER A 30 19.43 -46.07 37.70
CA SER A 30 18.00 -45.89 37.82
C SER A 30 17.53 -44.45 37.55
N VAL A 31 18.42 -43.48 37.78
CA VAL A 31 18.09 -42.07 37.70
C VAL A 31 18.46 -41.53 36.32
N PHE A 32 17.56 -40.79 35.69
CA PHE A 32 17.85 -40.08 34.45
C PHE A 32 17.13 -38.72 34.39
N SER A 33 17.70 -37.77 33.67
CA SER A 33 17.13 -36.46 33.48
C SER A 33 16.49 -36.33 32.11
N VAL A 34 15.39 -35.58 32.04
CA VAL A 34 14.69 -35.22 30.81
C VAL A 34 14.69 -33.70 30.68
N SER A 35 15.12 -33.21 29.55
CA SER A 35 15.18 -31.76 29.26
C SER A 35 13.78 -31.13 29.17
N ASN A 36 13.73 -29.84 29.44
CA ASN A 36 12.46 -29.11 29.30
C ASN A 36 11.92 -29.17 27.85
N ARG A 37 10.62 -29.25 27.69
CA ARG A 37 9.93 -29.41 26.40
C ARG A 37 10.34 -30.67 25.61
N THR A 38 10.80 -31.69 26.29
CA THR A 38 11.00 -33.03 25.74
C THR A 38 10.38 -34.07 26.65
N VAL A 39 10.03 -35.22 26.07
CA VAL A 39 9.52 -36.40 26.80
C VAL A 39 10.27 -37.64 26.34
N LYS A 40 10.46 -38.57 27.25
CA LYS A 40 11.07 -39.88 26.96
C LYS A 40 10.04 -40.98 27.09
N ILE A 41 9.99 -41.82 26.06
CA ILE A 41 9.13 -43.02 26.07
C ILE A 41 9.86 -44.18 26.76
N ILE A 42 9.26 -44.73 27.78
CA ILE A 42 9.81 -45.86 28.55
C ILE A 42 9.02 -47.12 28.20
N GLU A 43 9.77 -48.12 27.73
CA GLU A 43 9.29 -49.46 27.45
C GLU A 43 9.78 -50.43 28.52
N ARG A 44 8.90 -51.38 28.88
CA ARG A 44 9.22 -52.54 29.74
C ARG A 44 9.07 -53.81 28.95
N PHE A 45 10.14 -54.50 28.71
CA PHE A 45 10.19 -55.72 27.85
C PHE A 45 9.53 -55.49 26.47
N GLY A 46 9.77 -54.32 25.85
CA GLY A 46 9.18 -53.99 24.54
C GLY A 46 7.74 -53.51 24.55
N LYS A 47 7.11 -53.38 25.72
CA LYS A 47 5.74 -52.84 25.86
C LYS A 47 5.80 -51.44 26.44
N TYR A 48 5.00 -50.52 25.87
CA TYR A 48 4.85 -49.19 26.43
C TYR A 48 4.41 -49.25 27.91
N GLN A 49 5.15 -48.57 28.75
CA GLN A 49 4.88 -48.48 30.17
C GLN A 49 4.41 -47.09 30.57
N ARG A 50 5.16 -46.07 30.23
CA ARG A 50 4.84 -44.68 30.55
C ARG A 50 5.68 -43.68 29.73
N THR A 51 5.25 -42.42 29.71
CA THR A 51 6.00 -41.29 29.24
C THR A 51 6.64 -40.56 30.45
N ALA A 52 7.92 -40.23 30.36
CA ALA A 52 8.64 -39.45 31.37
C ALA A 52 8.72 -38.00 30.91
N GLY A 53 8.12 -37.09 31.67
CA GLY A 53 8.17 -35.63 31.44
C GLY A 53 9.47 -35.01 31.93
N ALA A 54 9.59 -33.69 31.69
CA ALA A 54 10.79 -32.90 32.09
C ALA A 54 11.11 -33.01 33.57
N GLY A 55 12.40 -33.05 33.86
CA GLY A 55 12.93 -33.16 35.22
C GLY A 55 13.62 -34.49 35.52
N LEU A 56 13.76 -34.79 36.82
CA LEU A 56 14.38 -36.01 37.29
C LEU A 56 13.39 -37.15 37.28
N ASN A 57 13.74 -38.25 36.62
CA ASN A 57 12.89 -39.42 36.49
C ASN A 57 13.66 -40.69 36.90
N PHE A 58 12.90 -41.71 37.33
CA PHE A 58 13.42 -43.00 37.74
C PHE A 58 13.00 -44.09 36.77
N LYS A 59 13.88 -45.02 36.47
CA LYS A 59 13.58 -46.25 35.71
C LYS A 59 14.11 -47.47 36.45
N VAL A 60 13.51 -48.62 36.24
CA VAL A 60 14.06 -49.87 36.76
C VAL A 60 15.23 -50.32 35.85
N PRO A 61 16.47 -50.33 36.34
CA PRO A 61 17.60 -50.74 35.51
C PRO A 61 17.44 -52.19 35.06
N PHE A 62 17.95 -52.50 33.85
CA PHE A 62 17.82 -53.80 33.15
C PHE A 62 16.43 -54.14 32.61
N ILE A 63 15.33 -53.63 33.22
CA ILE A 63 13.93 -53.93 32.82
C ILE A 63 13.35 -52.80 31.94
N ASP A 64 13.56 -51.56 32.36
CA ASP A 64 13.02 -50.38 31.66
C ASP A 64 14.06 -49.80 30.68
N THR A 65 13.61 -49.66 29.44
CA THR A 65 14.46 -49.08 28.37
C THR A 65 13.88 -47.77 27.90
N VAL A 66 14.68 -46.73 27.79
CA VAL A 66 14.32 -45.46 27.11
C VAL A 66 14.38 -45.69 25.61
N ARG A 67 13.21 -45.75 24.96
CA ARG A 67 13.11 -46.07 23.54
C ARG A 67 13.40 -44.86 22.63
N SER A 68 12.80 -43.72 22.97
CA SER A 68 12.97 -42.49 22.18
C SER A 68 12.80 -41.25 23.07
N THR A 69 13.32 -40.15 22.57
CA THR A 69 13.10 -38.82 23.12
C THR A 69 12.32 -38.02 22.07
N LEU A 70 11.13 -37.56 22.44
CA LEU A 70 10.28 -36.74 21.58
C LEU A 70 10.37 -35.27 22.00
N SER A 71 10.39 -34.38 21.04
CA SER A 71 10.26 -32.95 21.25
C SER A 71 8.80 -32.54 21.29
N LEU A 72 8.45 -31.72 22.30
CA LEU A 72 7.12 -31.07 22.40
C LEU A 72 7.18 -29.63 21.83
N GLN A 73 8.30 -29.26 21.21
CA GLN A 73 8.42 -27.97 20.57
C GLN A 73 7.63 -27.94 19.27
N VAL A 74 7.20 -26.75 18.89
CA VAL A 74 6.55 -26.55 17.59
C VAL A 74 7.59 -26.72 16.50
N GLU A 75 7.34 -27.66 15.61
CA GLU A 75 8.14 -27.88 14.41
C GLU A 75 7.45 -27.23 13.22
N GLN A 76 8.24 -26.75 12.29
CA GLN A 76 7.78 -26.15 11.04
C GLN A 76 8.19 -27.05 9.87
N HIS A 77 7.25 -27.33 8.98
CA HIS A 77 7.50 -28.06 7.75
C HIS A 77 7.01 -27.27 6.55
N ASN A 78 7.91 -26.99 5.61
CA ASN A 78 7.58 -26.30 4.36
C ASN A 78 7.43 -27.33 3.25
N ILE A 79 6.29 -27.31 2.56
CA ILE A 79 5.84 -28.31 1.60
C ILE A 79 5.54 -27.61 0.29
N PRO A 80 6.42 -27.73 -0.72
CA PRO A 80 6.13 -27.24 -2.07
C PRO A 80 5.23 -28.25 -2.79
N VAL A 81 4.12 -27.79 -3.33
CA VAL A 81 3.13 -28.57 -4.08
C VAL A 81 3.01 -28.03 -5.49
N ASP A 82 3.34 -28.82 -6.48
CA ASP A 82 3.09 -28.48 -7.87
C ASP A 82 1.65 -28.86 -8.25
N SER A 83 0.90 -27.89 -8.83
CA SER A 83 -0.50 -28.07 -9.25
C SER A 83 -0.78 -27.26 -10.51
N ILE A 84 -1.98 -27.47 -11.08
CA ILE A 84 -2.43 -26.77 -12.27
C ILE A 84 -3.72 -26.02 -11.91
N THR A 85 -3.78 -24.74 -12.24
CA THR A 85 -4.95 -23.89 -11.99
C THR A 85 -6.09 -24.17 -12.99
N LYS A 86 -7.27 -23.59 -12.75
CA LYS A 86 -8.43 -23.68 -13.64
C LYS A 86 -8.15 -23.16 -15.06
N ASP A 87 -7.33 -22.13 -15.18
CA ASP A 87 -6.86 -21.53 -16.43
C ASP A 87 -5.64 -22.23 -17.04
N LYS A 88 -5.35 -23.46 -16.56
CA LYS A 88 -4.31 -24.37 -17.04
C LYS A 88 -2.88 -23.82 -16.89
N VAL A 89 -2.66 -22.96 -15.93
CA VAL A 89 -1.31 -22.50 -15.57
C VAL A 89 -0.71 -23.45 -14.54
N SER A 90 0.52 -23.89 -14.78
CA SER A 90 1.28 -24.67 -13.81
C SER A 90 1.78 -23.71 -12.70
N VAL A 91 1.52 -24.06 -11.45
CA VAL A 91 1.89 -23.25 -10.28
C VAL A 91 2.51 -24.13 -9.20
N ARG A 92 3.53 -23.61 -8.56
CA ARG A 92 4.08 -24.17 -7.33
C ARG A 92 3.53 -23.39 -6.15
N VAL A 93 2.81 -24.09 -5.27
CA VAL A 93 2.24 -23.55 -4.04
C VAL A 93 3.04 -24.09 -2.85
N ALA A 94 3.72 -23.23 -2.12
CA ALA A 94 4.44 -23.62 -0.90
C ALA A 94 3.53 -23.42 0.32
N CYS A 95 3.24 -24.53 1.01
CA CYS A 95 2.48 -24.54 2.26
C CYS A 95 3.41 -24.80 3.43
N THR A 96 3.35 -23.93 4.44
CA THR A 96 4.09 -24.10 5.68
C THR A 96 3.12 -24.54 6.78
N VAL A 97 3.39 -25.70 7.37
CA VAL A 97 2.62 -26.28 8.46
C VAL A 97 3.42 -26.27 9.76
N ASN A 98 2.86 -25.64 10.79
CA ASN A 98 3.40 -25.68 12.14
C ASN A 98 2.64 -26.75 12.93
N TYR A 99 3.35 -27.71 13.48
CA TYR A 99 2.77 -28.81 14.25
C TYR A 99 3.63 -29.11 15.48
N ASN A 100 3.02 -29.73 16.48
CA ASN A 100 3.67 -30.22 17.69
C ASN A 100 3.00 -31.51 18.16
N VAL A 101 3.69 -32.24 19.02
CA VAL A 101 3.12 -33.39 19.70
C VAL A 101 2.17 -32.90 20.78
N LEU A 102 0.93 -33.48 20.80
CA LEU A 102 -0.08 -33.13 21.79
C LEU A 102 0.30 -33.72 23.16
N GLU A 103 0.34 -32.85 24.17
CA GLU A 103 0.63 -33.26 25.55
C GLU A 103 -0.38 -34.29 26.04
N GLY A 104 0.10 -35.40 26.62
CA GLY A 104 -0.71 -36.54 27.05
C GLY A 104 -0.97 -37.59 25.98
N ARG A 105 -0.57 -37.36 24.71
CA ARG A 105 -0.71 -38.31 23.60
C ARG A 105 0.62 -38.66 22.90
N GLU A 106 1.70 -38.52 23.62
CA GLU A 106 3.08 -38.74 23.10
C GLU A 106 3.29 -40.20 22.67
N ALA A 107 2.62 -41.15 23.37
CA ALA A 107 2.67 -42.55 22.99
C ALA A 107 2.00 -42.77 21.62
N ASP A 108 0.85 -42.15 21.39
CA ASP A 108 0.17 -42.23 20.09
C ASP A 108 1.04 -41.69 18.97
N SER A 109 1.70 -40.54 19.19
CA SER A 109 2.55 -39.92 18.17
C SER A 109 3.76 -40.77 17.79
N TYR A 110 4.26 -41.57 18.73
CA TYR A 110 5.41 -42.42 18.48
C TYR A 110 5.05 -43.77 17.85
N TYR A 111 4.00 -44.42 18.38
CA TYR A 111 3.67 -45.80 17.97
C TYR A 111 2.71 -45.88 16.79
N LYS A 112 1.85 -44.90 16.57
CA LYS A 112 0.88 -44.92 15.49
C LYS A 112 1.42 -44.38 14.16
N LEU A 113 2.42 -43.47 14.23
CA LEU A 113 2.92 -42.77 13.04
C LEU A 113 4.43 -42.76 13.00
N ALA A 114 5.03 -43.44 12.02
CA ALA A 114 6.47 -43.54 11.89
C ALA A 114 7.10 -42.27 11.34
N THR A 115 6.45 -41.59 10.37
CA THR A 115 6.97 -40.45 9.67
C THR A 115 5.92 -39.33 9.57
N PRO A 116 5.81 -38.48 10.63
CA PRO A 116 4.78 -37.45 10.66
C PRO A 116 4.90 -36.45 9.49
N LYS A 117 6.14 -36.08 9.13
CA LYS A 117 6.38 -35.15 8.02
C LYS A 117 5.83 -35.65 6.70
N ALA A 118 6.10 -36.90 6.36
CA ALA A 118 5.60 -37.52 5.11
C ALA A 118 4.07 -37.60 5.09
N GLN A 119 3.45 -37.90 6.24
CA GLN A 119 2.00 -37.94 6.34
C GLN A 119 1.36 -36.57 6.17
N ILE A 120 1.89 -35.54 6.84
CA ILE A 120 1.46 -34.15 6.68
C ILE A 120 1.61 -33.70 5.22
N GLU A 121 2.73 -34.06 4.58
CA GLU A 121 3.00 -33.74 3.17
C GLU A 121 1.94 -34.36 2.26
N THR A 122 1.58 -35.63 2.48
CA THR A 122 0.55 -36.33 1.71
C THR A 122 -0.82 -35.65 1.81
N PHE A 123 -1.25 -35.28 3.00
CA PHE A 123 -2.51 -34.58 3.19
C PHE A 123 -2.50 -33.17 2.58
N VAL A 124 -1.40 -32.43 2.72
CA VAL A 124 -1.27 -31.12 2.08
C VAL A 124 -1.36 -31.26 0.55
N PHE A 125 -0.69 -32.25 -0.04
CA PHE A 125 -0.78 -32.52 -1.47
C PHE A 125 -2.22 -32.80 -1.91
N ASP A 126 -2.96 -33.60 -1.17
CA ASP A 126 -4.33 -33.97 -1.52
C ASP A 126 -5.22 -32.72 -1.52
N VAL A 127 -5.22 -31.95 -0.41
CA VAL A 127 -6.06 -30.75 -0.29
C VAL A 127 -5.68 -29.69 -1.33
N VAL A 128 -4.40 -29.40 -1.50
CA VAL A 128 -3.96 -28.37 -2.47
C VAL A 128 -4.34 -28.77 -3.88
N ARG A 129 -4.11 -30.04 -4.27
CA ARG A 129 -4.47 -30.55 -5.60
C ARG A 129 -5.98 -30.66 -5.82
N SER A 130 -6.79 -30.69 -4.76
CA SER A 130 -8.25 -30.65 -4.86
C SER A 130 -8.79 -29.21 -4.97
N GLN A 131 -8.13 -28.22 -4.37
CA GLN A 131 -8.60 -26.82 -4.32
C GLN A 131 -8.06 -25.97 -5.47
N VAL A 132 -6.76 -26.05 -5.77
CA VAL A 132 -6.08 -25.21 -6.78
C VAL A 132 -6.73 -25.32 -8.17
N PRO A 133 -7.12 -26.49 -8.70
CA PRO A 133 -7.74 -26.58 -10.02
C PRO A 133 -9.14 -25.97 -10.12
N LYS A 134 -9.76 -25.58 -9.01
CA LYS A 134 -11.06 -24.91 -8.99
C LYS A 134 -10.93 -23.40 -9.17
N LEU A 135 -9.74 -22.86 -8.97
CA LEU A 135 -9.43 -21.44 -8.92
C LEU A 135 -8.56 -21.03 -10.10
N THR A 136 -8.75 -19.81 -10.60
CA THR A 136 -7.84 -19.17 -11.54
C THR A 136 -6.57 -18.70 -10.83
N LEU A 137 -5.53 -18.36 -11.57
CA LEU A 137 -4.28 -17.89 -10.98
C LEU A 137 -4.48 -16.66 -10.09
N ASP A 138 -5.27 -15.70 -10.54
CA ASP A 138 -5.57 -14.47 -9.78
C ASP A 138 -6.37 -14.79 -8.50
N GLU A 139 -7.39 -15.67 -8.61
CA GLU A 139 -8.19 -16.11 -7.46
C GLU A 139 -7.35 -16.84 -6.41
N ILE A 140 -6.31 -17.58 -6.79
CA ILE A 140 -5.43 -18.26 -5.83
C ILE A 140 -4.64 -17.24 -5.01
N PHE A 141 -4.16 -16.15 -5.62
CA PHE A 141 -3.46 -15.09 -4.90
C PHE A 141 -4.35 -14.41 -3.86
N ASP A 142 -5.63 -14.21 -4.19
CA ASP A 142 -6.59 -13.57 -3.29
C ASP A 142 -7.12 -14.54 -2.22
N SER A 143 -7.16 -15.85 -2.53
CA SER A 143 -7.77 -16.89 -1.68
C SER A 143 -6.75 -17.70 -0.86
N LYS A 144 -5.54 -17.21 -0.65
CA LYS A 144 -4.47 -17.90 0.11
C LYS A 144 -4.95 -18.40 1.47
N ASP A 145 -5.67 -17.54 2.19
CA ASP A 145 -6.18 -17.86 3.53
C ASP A 145 -7.24 -18.94 3.50
N HIS A 146 -8.06 -18.98 2.45
CA HIS A 146 -9.08 -20.03 2.29
C HIS A 146 -8.42 -21.39 2.06
N ILE A 147 -7.39 -21.46 1.20
CA ILE A 147 -6.63 -22.68 0.96
C ILE A 147 -5.95 -23.14 2.27
N ALA A 148 -5.31 -22.20 3.00
CA ALA A 148 -4.66 -22.50 4.27
C ALA A 148 -5.64 -23.04 5.32
N GLN A 149 -6.85 -22.48 5.39
CA GLN A 149 -7.91 -22.95 6.29
C GLN A 149 -8.43 -24.35 5.90
N ALA A 150 -8.62 -24.62 4.61
CA ALA A 150 -9.03 -25.94 4.13
C ALA A 150 -7.98 -27.00 4.48
N VAL A 151 -6.69 -26.70 4.25
CA VAL A 151 -5.59 -27.58 4.62
C VAL A 151 -5.54 -27.79 6.14
N LYS A 152 -5.70 -26.73 6.93
CA LYS A 152 -5.71 -26.83 8.39
C LYS A 152 -6.84 -27.70 8.90
N ALA A 153 -8.05 -27.56 8.37
CA ALA A 153 -9.22 -28.30 8.81
C ALA A 153 -9.04 -29.81 8.60
N GLU A 154 -8.58 -30.21 7.41
CA GLU A 154 -8.32 -31.61 7.08
C GLU A 154 -7.19 -32.18 7.92
N LEU A 155 -6.05 -31.50 7.98
CA LEU A 155 -4.91 -31.94 8.78
C LEU A 155 -5.24 -32.06 10.27
N THR A 156 -6.03 -31.15 10.84
CA THR A 156 -6.38 -31.19 12.26
C THR A 156 -7.20 -32.41 12.58
N ALA A 157 -8.16 -32.76 11.72
CA ALA A 157 -9.01 -33.93 11.95
C ALA A 157 -8.19 -35.23 11.95
N ASP A 158 -7.33 -35.42 10.98
CA ASP A 158 -6.58 -36.67 10.81
C ASP A 158 -5.37 -36.77 11.75
N MET A 159 -4.60 -35.72 11.92
CA MET A 159 -3.39 -35.72 12.73
C MET A 159 -3.67 -35.79 14.24
N ALA A 160 -4.83 -35.29 14.68
CA ALA A 160 -5.27 -35.46 16.06
C ALA A 160 -5.39 -36.93 16.45
N GLY A 161 -5.83 -37.82 15.54
CA GLY A 161 -5.87 -39.27 15.72
C GLY A 161 -4.50 -39.89 16.02
N PHE A 162 -3.43 -39.29 15.50
CA PHE A 162 -2.05 -39.72 15.69
C PHE A 162 -1.33 -39.00 16.84
N GLY A 163 -2.00 -38.13 17.59
CA GLY A 163 -1.40 -37.40 18.72
C GLY A 163 -0.59 -36.18 18.34
N TYR A 164 -0.85 -35.60 17.16
CA TYR A 164 -0.25 -34.34 16.74
C TYR A 164 -1.29 -33.23 16.72
N GLU A 165 -0.86 -32.04 17.12
CA GLU A 165 -1.65 -30.81 17.05
C GLU A 165 -1.13 -29.94 15.91
N ILE A 166 -2.05 -29.46 15.06
CA ILE A 166 -1.74 -28.53 13.97
C ILE A 166 -2.02 -27.10 14.43
N GLY A 167 -0.97 -26.35 14.66
CA GLY A 167 -1.06 -24.96 15.12
C GLY A 167 -1.55 -24.02 14.03
N LYS A 168 -0.68 -23.71 13.08
CA LYS A 168 -0.97 -22.79 11.98
C LYS A 168 -0.53 -23.37 10.64
N VAL A 169 -1.37 -23.19 9.63
CA VAL A 169 -1.04 -23.49 8.24
C VAL A 169 -1.04 -22.17 7.47
N LEU A 170 -0.04 -21.97 6.62
CA LEU A 170 0.15 -20.78 5.82
C LEU A 170 0.51 -21.17 4.39
N VAL A 171 -0.11 -20.50 3.42
CA VAL A 171 0.40 -20.49 2.03
C VAL A 171 1.42 -19.36 1.95
N THR A 172 2.69 -19.74 1.88
CA THR A 172 3.82 -18.80 1.93
C THR A 172 4.17 -18.23 0.57
N GLU A 173 4.12 -19.08 -0.47
CA GLU A 173 4.52 -18.69 -1.81
C GLU A 173 3.64 -19.36 -2.85
N ILE A 174 3.31 -18.60 -3.91
CA ILE A 174 2.65 -19.11 -5.13
C ILE A 174 3.50 -18.64 -6.29
N GLU A 175 4.15 -19.59 -6.96
CA GLU A 175 5.05 -19.31 -8.06
C GLU A 175 4.54 -19.96 -9.34
N PRO A 176 4.03 -19.16 -10.30
CA PRO A 176 3.67 -19.68 -11.63
C PRO A 176 4.92 -19.99 -12.45
N ASP A 177 4.74 -20.75 -13.52
CA ASP A 177 5.79 -21.01 -14.50
C ASP A 177 6.48 -19.70 -14.95
N ALA A 178 7.79 -19.75 -15.18
CA ALA A 178 8.60 -18.58 -15.49
C ALA A 178 8.11 -17.80 -16.72
N LYS A 179 7.57 -18.49 -17.73
CA LYS A 179 7.01 -17.85 -18.92
C LYS A 179 5.73 -17.08 -18.62
N VAL A 180 4.87 -17.63 -17.77
CA VAL A 180 3.63 -16.98 -17.34
C VAL A 180 3.95 -15.78 -16.46
N LYS A 181 4.90 -15.92 -15.53
CA LYS A 181 5.39 -14.83 -14.68
C LYS A 181 5.94 -13.65 -15.51
N ALA A 182 6.71 -13.94 -16.56
CA ALA A 182 7.22 -12.93 -17.48
C ALA A 182 6.08 -12.20 -18.22
N ALA A 183 5.12 -12.96 -18.79
CA ALA A 183 3.96 -12.39 -19.47
C ALA A 183 3.07 -11.56 -18.55
N MET A 184 2.81 -11.99 -17.32
CA MET A 184 2.07 -11.21 -16.32
C MET A 184 2.79 -9.91 -15.95
N ASN A 185 4.11 -9.94 -15.82
CA ASN A 185 4.90 -8.74 -15.55
C ASN A 185 4.80 -7.74 -16.71
N GLU A 186 4.80 -8.21 -17.95
CA GLU A 186 4.64 -7.37 -19.13
C GLU A 186 3.23 -6.74 -19.20
N ILE A 187 2.19 -7.55 -18.98
CA ILE A 187 0.80 -7.05 -18.92
C ILE A 187 0.64 -6.01 -17.81
N ASN A 188 1.15 -6.30 -16.61
CA ASN A 188 1.09 -5.38 -15.48
C ASN A 188 1.87 -4.08 -15.75
N ALA A 189 3.01 -4.16 -16.44
CA ALA A 189 3.78 -2.98 -16.84
C ALA A 189 2.98 -2.13 -17.83
N ALA A 190 2.39 -2.75 -18.87
CA ALA A 190 1.56 -2.05 -19.85
C ALA A 190 0.30 -1.42 -19.23
N GLN A 191 -0.36 -2.11 -18.30
CA GLN A 191 -1.51 -1.57 -17.58
C GLN A 191 -1.14 -0.37 -16.72
N ARG A 192 -0.02 -0.44 -15.99
CA ARG A 192 0.49 0.68 -15.18
C ARG A 192 0.88 1.87 -16.04
N GLU A 193 1.48 1.62 -17.21
CA GLU A 193 1.82 2.67 -18.17
C GLU A 193 0.56 3.35 -18.73
N ALA A 194 -0.46 2.58 -19.11
CA ALA A 194 -1.73 3.12 -19.55
C ALA A 194 -2.44 3.93 -18.46
N GLN A 195 -2.45 3.45 -17.21
CA GLN A 195 -3.00 4.18 -16.07
C GLN A 195 -2.22 5.48 -15.80
N ALA A 196 -0.89 5.43 -15.87
CA ALA A 196 -0.06 6.62 -15.71
C ALA A 196 -0.28 7.63 -16.84
N ALA A 197 -0.44 7.19 -18.09
CA ALA A 197 -0.76 8.05 -19.22
C ALA A 197 -2.13 8.74 -19.05
N ASN A 198 -3.15 8.00 -18.65
CA ASN A 198 -4.48 8.54 -18.37
C ASN A 198 -4.44 9.56 -17.22
N ALA A 199 -3.76 9.23 -16.12
CA ALA A 199 -3.61 10.14 -14.98
C ALA A 199 -2.86 11.44 -15.36
N ARG A 200 -1.82 11.34 -16.23
CA ARG A 200 -1.14 12.53 -16.76
C ARG A 200 -2.05 13.38 -17.63
N GLY A 201 -2.84 12.74 -18.50
CA GLY A 201 -3.82 13.43 -19.34
C GLY A 201 -4.90 14.15 -18.53
N ASP A 202 -5.43 13.52 -17.49
CA ASP A 202 -6.41 14.14 -16.58
C ASP A 202 -5.79 15.29 -15.77
N ALA A 203 -4.56 15.14 -15.30
CA ALA A 203 -3.85 16.19 -14.61
C ALA A 203 -3.59 17.40 -15.53
N GLU A 204 -3.15 17.17 -16.76
CA GLU A 204 -2.93 18.23 -17.75
C GLU A 204 -4.24 18.96 -18.11
N LYS A 205 -5.33 18.20 -18.35
CA LYS A 205 -6.65 18.76 -18.57
C LYS A 205 -7.10 19.64 -17.40
N THR A 206 -6.96 19.14 -16.17
CA THR A 206 -7.31 19.88 -14.95
C THR A 206 -6.49 21.17 -14.85
N LEU A 207 -5.21 21.10 -15.13
CA LEU A 207 -4.29 22.25 -15.09
C LEU A 207 -4.67 23.30 -16.14
N ARG A 208 -4.99 22.87 -17.36
CA ARG A 208 -5.46 23.78 -18.44
C ARG A 208 -6.77 24.46 -18.06
N VAL A 209 -7.74 23.71 -17.51
CA VAL A 209 -9.02 24.27 -17.06
C VAL A 209 -8.79 25.27 -15.93
N LYS A 210 -8.00 24.92 -14.92
CA LYS A 210 -7.69 25.81 -13.79
C LYS A 210 -6.96 27.09 -14.24
N ASN A 211 -6.04 27.00 -15.17
CA ASN A 211 -5.36 28.15 -15.72
C ASN A 211 -6.32 29.06 -16.50
N ALA A 212 -7.23 28.48 -17.29
CA ALA A 212 -8.24 29.25 -18.00
C ALA A 212 -9.24 29.95 -17.06
N GLU A 213 -9.70 29.25 -16.01
CA GLU A 213 -10.55 29.81 -14.96
C GLU A 213 -9.83 30.98 -14.24
N ALA A 214 -8.56 30.76 -13.85
CA ALA A 214 -7.75 31.79 -13.18
C ALA A 214 -7.52 33.01 -14.08
N GLN A 215 -7.28 32.81 -15.39
CA GLN A 215 -7.12 33.90 -16.35
C GLN A 215 -8.43 34.67 -16.52
N ALA A 216 -9.57 33.97 -16.69
CA ALA A 216 -10.88 34.59 -16.80
C ALA A 216 -11.24 35.43 -15.56
N GLU A 217 -10.97 34.89 -14.38
CA GLU A 217 -11.19 35.60 -13.12
C GLU A 217 -10.26 36.82 -12.97
N SER A 218 -8.98 36.66 -13.36
CA SER A 218 -8.03 37.77 -13.39
C SER A 218 -8.51 38.90 -14.31
N ASP A 219 -9.00 38.55 -15.51
CA ASP A 219 -9.45 39.55 -16.49
C ASP A 219 -10.78 40.19 -16.06
N ARG A 220 -11.69 39.43 -15.38
CA ARG A 220 -12.88 40.00 -14.74
C ARG A 220 -12.51 41.02 -13.67
N LEU A 221 -11.61 40.66 -12.74
CA LEU A 221 -11.15 41.55 -11.67
C LEU A 221 -10.43 42.80 -12.20
N LYS A 222 -9.62 42.63 -13.27
CA LYS A 222 -8.99 43.80 -13.96
C LYS A 222 -10.05 44.70 -14.55
N GLY A 223 -11.08 44.12 -15.22
CA GLY A 223 -12.20 44.90 -15.79
C GLY A 223 -12.95 45.68 -14.72
N GLU A 224 -13.29 45.06 -13.60
CA GLU A 224 -13.93 45.71 -12.45
C GLU A 224 -13.04 46.80 -11.84
N GLY A 225 -11.74 46.52 -11.69
CA GLY A 225 -10.78 47.51 -11.21
C GLY A 225 -10.68 48.74 -12.11
N ILE A 226 -10.64 48.55 -13.43
CA ILE A 226 -10.63 49.65 -14.43
C ILE A 226 -11.97 50.44 -14.37
N ALA A 227 -13.09 49.74 -14.24
CA ALA A 227 -14.40 50.40 -14.11
C ALA A 227 -14.49 51.22 -12.81
N ALA A 228 -14.08 50.67 -11.68
CA ALA A 228 -14.00 51.38 -10.41
C ALA A 228 -13.08 52.58 -10.46
N GLN A 229 -11.89 52.45 -11.09
CA GLN A 229 -10.96 53.54 -11.30
C GLN A 229 -11.59 54.65 -12.13
N ARG A 230 -12.25 54.33 -13.24
CA ARG A 230 -12.94 55.33 -14.11
C ARG A 230 -14.02 56.07 -13.33
N LEU A 231 -14.85 55.36 -12.55
CA LEU A 231 -15.86 56.00 -11.69
C LEU A 231 -15.23 56.91 -10.65
N ALA A 232 -14.13 56.51 -10.01
CA ALA A 232 -13.40 57.32 -9.06
C ALA A 232 -12.86 58.63 -9.71
N ILE A 233 -12.31 58.51 -10.91
CA ILE A 233 -11.81 59.67 -11.71
C ILE A 233 -12.96 60.63 -12.05
N ILE A 234 -14.07 60.11 -12.55
CA ILE A 234 -15.25 60.90 -12.92
C ILE A 234 -15.84 61.61 -11.70
N ASN A 235 -15.95 60.92 -10.56
CA ASN A 235 -16.45 61.51 -9.33
C ASN A 235 -15.48 62.59 -8.78
N GLY A 236 -14.20 62.32 -8.80
CA GLY A 236 -13.16 63.28 -8.43
C GLY A 236 -13.13 64.52 -9.34
N ALA A 237 -13.30 64.33 -10.64
CA ALA A 237 -13.42 65.43 -11.60
C ALA A 237 -14.70 66.30 -11.35
N LYS A 238 -15.83 65.63 -11.10
CA LYS A 238 -17.09 66.31 -10.75
C LYS A 238 -17.00 67.14 -9.48
N GLN A 239 -16.37 66.58 -8.44
CA GLN A 239 -16.15 67.28 -7.20
C GLN A 239 -15.21 68.48 -7.38
N SER A 240 -14.12 68.32 -8.12
CA SER A 240 -13.20 69.40 -8.41
C SER A 240 -13.84 70.54 -9.21
N VAL A 241 -14.74 70.25 -10.16
CA VAL A 241 -15.48 71.26 -10.87
C VAL A 241 -16.44 72.01 -9.92
N GLU A 242 -17.11 71.29 -9.03
CA GLU A 242 -18.03 71.90 -8.04
C GLU A 242 -17.31 72.83 -7.07
N GLU A 243 -16.14 72.39 -6.60
CA GLU A 243 -15.26 73.22 -5.71
C GLU A 243 -14.70 74.47 -6.42
N LEU A 244 -14.26 74.35 -7.70
CA LEU A 244 -13.81 75.45 -8.50
C LEU A 244 -14.94 76.44 -8.83
N LYS A 245 -16.15 75.96 -9.08
CA LYS A 245 -17.35 76.79 -9.32
C LYS A 245 -17.74 77.60 -8.06
N SER A 246 -17.58 77.01 -6.90
CA SER A 246 -17.83 77.71 -5.62
C SER A 246 -16.75 78.75 -5.32
N ALA A 247 -15.49 78.54 -5.70
CA ALA A 247 -14.37 79.46 -5.48
C ALA A 247 -14.31 80.62 -6.48
N TYR A 248 -14.83 80.43 -7.72
CA TYR A 248 -14.79 81.44 -8.76
C TYR A 248 -16.15 81.61 -9.46
N PRO A 249 -17.08 82.33 -8.86
CA PRO A 249 -18.49 82.45 -9.34
C PRO A 249 -18.68 83.29 -10.64
N GLY A 250 -17.61 83.58 -11.38
CA GLY A 250 -17.71 84.32 -12.64
C GLY A 250 -17.15 83.58 -13.88
N VAL A 251 -16.66 82.32 -13.72
CA VAL A 251 -16.04 81.58 -14.81
C VAL A 251 -17.08 80.58 -15.41
N SER A 252 -17.13 80.50 -16.74
CA SER A 252 -18.07 79.57 -17.37
C SER A 252 -17.68 78.12 -17.15
N GLU A 253 -18.69 77.24 -16.99
CA GLU A 253 -18.54 75.81 -16.75
C GLU A 253 -17.69 75.11 -17.82
N GLU A 254 -17.78 75.63 -19.05
CA GLU A 254 -16.98 75.17 -20.18
C GLU A 254 -15.50 75.49 -20.04
N THR A 255 -15.11 76.61 -19.48
CA THR A 255 -13.74 77.01 -19.23
C THR A 255 -13.11 76.18 -18.10
N LEU A 256 -13.88 75.89 -17.04
CA LEU A 256 -13.44 75.03 -15.94
C LEU A 256 -13.23 73.56 -16.43
N MET A 257 -14.14 73.05 -17.28
CA MET A 257 -14.00 71.74 -17.86
C MET A 257 -12.79 71.61 -18.77
N ASN A 258 -12.52 72.63 -19.59
CA ASN A 258 -11.31 72.65 -20.46
C ASN A 258 -10.03 72.68 -19.64
N MET A 259 -9.98 73.42 -18.53
CA MET A 259 -8.82 73.47 -17.63
C MET A 259 -8.60 72.12 -16.93
N LEU A 260 -9.65 71.44 -16.52
CA LEU A 260 -9.59 70.09 -15.92
C LEU A 260 -9.11 69.06 -16.92
N MET A 261 -9.63 69.09 -18.14
CA MET A 261 -9.20 68.19 -19.22
C MET A 261 -7.74 68.42 -19.58
N MET A 262 -7.26 69.64 -19.56
CA MET A 262 -5.88 70.01 -19.84
C MET A 262 -4.94 69.46 -18.72
N THR A 263 -5.35 69.58 -17.48
CA THR A 263 -4.62 69.00 -16.35
C THR A 263 -4.51 67.50 -16.41
N GLN A 264 -5.62 66.84 -16.73
CA GLN A 264 -5.68 65.37 -16.87
C GLN A 264 -4.85 64.88 -18.07
N TYR A 265 -4.81 65.67 -19.17
CA TYR A 265 -3.97 65.38 -20.32
C TYR A 265 -2.47 65.44 -19.94
N PHE A 266 -2.01 66.47 -19.21
CA PHE A 266 -0.63 66.58 -18.76
C PHE A 266 -0.28 65.49 -17.76
N GLU A 267 -1.21 65.07 -16.88
CA GLU A 267 -0.97 63.99 -15.95
C GLU A 267 -0.83 62.64 -16.68
N THR A 268 -1.65 62.36 -17.69
CA THR A 268 -1.54 61.20 -18.56
C THR A 268 -0.23 61.18 -19.33
N LEU A 269 0.22 62.30 -19.83
CA LEU A 269 1.52 62.43 -20.49
C LEU A 269 2.68 62.20 -19.52
N SER A 270 2.61 62.71 -18.32
CA SER A 270 3.60 62.46 -17.26
C SER A 270 3.66 60.95 -16.90
N GLN A 271 2.52 60.27 -16.79
CA GLN A 271 2.48 58.84 -16.54
C GLN A 271 3.04 58.00 -17.69
N LEU A 272 2.83 58.43 -18.95
CA LEU A 272 3.41 57.80 -20.13
C LEU A 272 4.92 58.00 -20.21
N GLY A 273 5.41 59.18 -19.82
CA GLY A 273 6.84 59.49 -19.78
C GLY A 273 7.61 58.75 -18.68
N ASN A 274 6.95 58.33 -17.61
CA ASN A 274 7.56 57.62 -16.48
C ASN A 274 7.61 56.07 -16.67
N LYS A 275 7.03 55.56 -17.75
CA LYS A 275 7.14 54.11 -18.05
C LYS A 275 8.47 53.81 -18.76
N PRO A 276 9.31 52.91 -18.23
CA PRO A 276 10.57 52.54 -18.88
C PRO A 276 10.26 51.80 -20.21
N GLY A 277 10.70 52.38 -21.32
CA GLY A 277 10.62 51.83 -22.66
C GLY A 277 10.83 52.92 -23.69
N ASP A 278 11.67 52.66 -24.74
CA ASP A 278 12.01 53.57 -25.83
C ASP A 278 10.79 53.90 -26.71
N LYS A 279 9.95 54.84 -26.22
CA LYS A 279 8.83 55.37 -27.02
C LYS A 279 9.04 56.88 -27.17
N VAL A 280 9.30 57.32 -28.38
CA VAL A 280 9.30 58.73 -28.73
C VAL A 280 7.84 59.16 -28.95
N ILE A 281 7.30 59.99 -28.04
CA ILE A 281 5.95 60.53 -28.17
C ILE A 281 6.09 61.98 -28.69
N PHE A 282 5.65 62.21 -29.92
CA PHE A 282 5.55 63.57 -30.48
C PHE A 282 4.30 64.25 -29.93
N VAL A 283 4.46 65.22 -29.10
CA VAL A 283 3.36 66.04 -28.57
C VAL A 283 3.41 67.40 -29.27
N PRO A 284 2.32 67.84 -29.90
CA PRO A 284 2.26 69.21 -30.45
C PRO A 284 2.37 70.22 -29.29
N GLY A 285 3.45 71.00 -29.25
CA GLY A 285 3.74 71.94 -28.17
C GLY A 285 3.01 73.31 -28.26
N THR A 286 1.99 73.41 -29.11
CA THR A 286 1.22 74.65 -29.30
C THR A 286 -0.21 74.48 -28.88
N PRO A 287 -0.90 75.48 -28.25
CA PRO A 287 -2.30 75.43 -27.88
C PRO A 287 -3.26 75.08 -29.04
N ASP A 288 -2.94 75.47 -30.25
CA ASP A 288 -3.68 75.16 -31.48
C ASP A 288 -3.60 73.69 -31.87
N GLY A 289 -2.49 73.01 -31.58
CA GLY A 289 -2.35 71.58 -31.82
C GLY A 289 -3.30 70.72 -30.95
N VAL A 290 -3.56 71.16 -29.73
CA VAL A 290 -4.52 70.47 -28.81
C VAL A 290 -5.96 70.63 -29.26
N ALA A 291 -6.32 71.80 -29.82
CA ALA A 291 -7.65 72.04 -30.41
C ALA A 291 -7.88 71.19 -31.65
N GLY A 292 -6.91 71.02 -32.52
CA GLY A 292 -6.96 70.14 -33.69
C GLY A 292 -7.10 68.66 -33.35
N PHE A 293 -6.43 68.20 -32.30
CA PHE A 293 -6.54 66.82 -31.83
C PHE A 293 -7.93 66.53 -31.20
N ARG A 294 -8.52 67.50 -30.49
CA ARG A 294 -9.89 67.41 -30.01
C ARG A 294 -10.90 67.25 -31.15
N GLN A 295 -10.72 67.98 -32.24
CA GLN A 295 -11.57 67.90 -33.41
C GLN A 295 -11.46 66.52 -34.10
N GLN A 296 -10.26 65.98 -34.23
CA GLN A 296 -10.02 64.61 -34.75
C GLN A 296 -10.63 63.50 -33.88
N ILE A 297 -10.58 63.61 -32.57
CA ILE A 297 -11.23 62.66 -31.66
C ILE A 297 -12.77 62.74 -31.81
N MET A 298 -13.34 63.94 -31.88
CA MET A 298 -14.79 64.12 -32.07
C MET A 298 -15.27 63.63 -33.45
N GLU A 299 -14.50 63.85 -34.48
CA GLU A 299 -14.79 63.32 -35.82
C GLU A 299 -14.62 61.79 -35.86
N GLY A 300 -13.64 61.20 -35.17
CA GLY A 300 -13.47 59.76 -35.05
C GLY A 300 -14.58 59.09 -34.29
N LEU A 301 -15.09 59.70 -33.21
CA LEU A 301 -16.24 59.24 -32.46
C LEU A 301 -17.56 59.33 -33.27
N ALA A 302 -17.71 60.39 -34.07
CA ALA A 302 -18.87 60.58 -34.95
C ALA A 302 -18.83 59.64 -36.17
N ALA A 303 -17.65 59.23 -36.61
CA ALA A 303 -17.45 58.33 -37.75
C ALA A 303 -17.59 56.84 -37.42
N THR A 304 -17.74 56.45 -36.16
CA THR A 304 -17.88 55.04 -35.77
C THR A 304 -19.38 54.64 -35.89
N PRO A 305 -19.77 53.89 -36.94
CA PRO A 305 -21.12 53.41 -37.02
C PRO A 305 -21.35 52.40 -35.89
N VAL A 306 -22.37 52.60 -35.06
CA VAL A 306 -22.86 51.65 -34.11
C VAL A 306 -23.30 50.42 -34.90
N ARG A 307 -22.40 49.43 -35.01
CA ARG A 307 -22.72 48.14 -35.60
C ARG A 307 -23.64 47.39 -34.59
N SER A 308 -24.93 47.48 -34.83
CA SER A 308 -25.94 46.69 -34.13
C SER A 308 -25.53 45.22 -34.26
N LEU A 309 -25.34 44.56 -33.14
CA LEU A 309 -25.27 43.10 -33.05
C LEU A 309 -26.68 42.57 -33.38
N ALA A 310 -26.96 42.40 -34.67
CA ALA A 310 -28.12 41.64 -35.11
C ALA A 310 -27.82 40.14 -34.91
N LYS A 311 -28.74 39.50 -34.24
CA LYS A 311 -28.94 38.07 -34.09
C LYS A 311 -28.53 37.30 -35.34
N THR A 312 -27.69 36.30 -35.19
CA THR A 312 -27.56 35.22 -36.16
C THR A 312 -28.42 34.08 -35.65
N ASP A 313 -29.61 33.99 -36.23
CA ASP A 313 -30.52 32.88 -36.04
C ASP A 313 -29.94 31.60 -36.63
N ALA A 314 -30.23 30.53 -35.93
CA ALA A 314 -30.04 29.16 -36.33
C ALA A 314 -30.59 28.85 -37.71
N GLN A 315 -29.82 28.22 -38.55
CA GLN A 315 -30.34 27.40 -39.62
C GLN A 315 -29.48 26.15 -39.78
N GLY A 316 -30.10 25.04 -39.44
CA GLY A 316 -29.59 23.70 -39.63
C GLY A 316 -29.41 23.40 -41.12
N ASP A 317 -28.50 22.57 -41.40
CA ASP A 317 -28.56 21.77 -42.63
C ASP A 317 -28.12 20.33 -42.31
N HIS A 318 -29.11 19.46 -42.45
CA HIS A 318 -29.00 18.03 -42.60
C HIS A 318 -28.32 17.73 -43.94
N HIS A 319 -27.22 17.03 -43.93
CA HIS A 319 -26.88 16.17 -45.05
C HIS A 319 -26.43 14.77 -44.57
N ALA A 320 -27.37 13.88 -44.83
CA ALA A 320 -27.12 12.45 -44.91
C ALA A 320 -26.34 12.11 -46.21
N HIS A 321 -25.38 11.26 -46.09
CA HIS A 321 -24.90 10.30 -47.09
C HIS A 321 -24.06 9.28 -46.27
N GLY A 322 -24.42 8.00 -46.21
CA GLY A 322 -24.73 7.14 -47.33
C GLY A 322 -23.55 6.22 -47.60
N GLU A 323 -23.62 5.03 -47.05
CA GLU A 323 -23.16 3.74 -47.57
C GLU A 323 -21.91 3.70 -48.50
N LYS A 324 -20.95 2.90 -48.14
CA LYS A 324 -20.47 1.70 -48.84
C LYS A 324 -19.01 1.40 -48.49
N LYS A 325 -18.75 0.36 -47.95
CA LYS A 325 -18.17 -0.96 -48.18
C LYS A 325 -17.52 -1.50 -46.93
#